data_6ca9a4e473e79f086af9e1262803e01c
#
_entry.id   6ca9a4e473e79f086af9e1262803e01c
#
_cell.length_a   1.000
_cell.length_b   1.000
_cell.length_c   1.000
_cell.angle_alpha   90.00
_cell.angle_beta   90.00
_cell.angle_gamma   90.00
#
_symmetry.space_group_name_H-M   'P 1'
#
loop_
_entity.id
_entity.type
_entity.pdbx_description
1 polymer ?
#
loop_
_entity_poly.entity_id
_entity_poly.type
_entity_poly.pdbx_seq_one_letter_code
_entity_poly.pdbx_strand_id
1 'polypeptide(L)'
;PQLKAPMVDVYELTNLLRQLNFKVVSLLDLTESEMRNAVDEFLLLLHKGVYGLLYYAGHGYENYGNSFMVPVDAPNPYHSANCLCVQSVLKLMQEKETGLNVFLLDMCRKRNFHDDSTPNIVLRVTANIVFGYATCQDAEAFELSSTSFINGVFVKFLKKRLLDDEKITVVLDRVAEDMGQFDATKGKQALEIRSSLSERRALTDPVVSGDGHDLAHVHSRQWAKAHELPESMSLSFDCGVQIKLGFAAEFSNVLVIYTHIVKKPADMTFCQAHDLDVDPKEMNRETPEETGIYLLSSSLPQHCLYTRLSSLQKLREELVFTVCLQGTFESMGEEPPIHWTKSVNIRKPLIARLDLHRPVRRNSCLQTCLMPHSPCHSPGPEHHAHLYHQAPDYSRLLSQPHFLDVAELPLGAVGGCGMPFGDGTSPCGLSSSPGRFSIPIEASDDINEVQTVFINSLQLQPQ
;
A
#
# COMPACT_ATOMS: atom_id res chain seq x y z
N PRO A 1 -17.82 -3.00 6.46
CA PRO A 1 -17.85 -2.01 5.37
C PRO A 1 -16.45 -1.81 4.83
N GLN A 2 -16.33 -1.83 3.50
CA GLN A 2 -15.07 -1.65 2.81
C GLN A 2 -14.52 -0.24 3.08
N LEU A 3 -13.24 -0.14 3.48
CA LEU A 3 -12.55 1.14 3.63
C LEU A 3 -12.39 1.79 2.26
N LYS A 4 -12.85 3.03 2.09
CA LYS A 4 -12.78 3.75 0.81
C LYS A 4 -11.56 4.67 0.72
N ALA A 5 -11.15 5.26 1.85
CA ALA A 5 -10.02 6.17 1.89
C ALA A 5 -8.71 5.54 1.39
N PRO A 6 -8.30 4.32 1.78
CA PRO A 6 -7.07 3.71 1.28
C PRO A 6 -6.99 3.59 -0.24
N MET A 7 -8.11 3.32 -0.92
CA MET A 7 -8.11 3.26 -2.40
C MET A 7 -7.79 4.63 -3.02
N VAL A 8 -8.40 5.70 -2.51
CA VAL A 8 -8.14 7.08 -2.97
C VAL A 8 -6.70 7.46 -2.68
N ASP A 9 -6.21 7.13 -1.49
CA ASP A 9 -4.86 7.43 -1.04
C ASP A 9 -3.81 6.79 -1.94
N VAL A 10 -3.93 5.49 -2.20
CA VAL A 10 -3.00 4.77 -3.08
C VAL A 10 -3.06 5.29 -4.51
N TYR A 11 -4.25 5.57 -5.03
CA TYR A 11 -4.41 6.10 -6.38
C TYR A 11 -3.71 7.45 -6.54
N GLU A 12 -3.92 8.39 -5.61
CA GLU A 12 -3.29 9.69 -5.64
C GLU A 12 -1.78 9.63 -5.41
N LEU A 13 -1.32 8.85 -4.42
CA LEU A 13 0.11 8.63 -4.18
C LEU A 13 0.81 8.02 -5.39
N THR A 14 0.16 7.03 -6.06
CA THR A 14 0.67 6.45 -7.30
C THR A 14 0.96 7.52 -8.34
N ASN A 15 0.00 8.43 -8.54
CA ASN A 15 0.14 9.49 -9.54
C ASN A 15 1.24 10.50 -9.18
N LEU A 16 1.34 10.88 -7.91
CA LEU A 16 2.38 11.81 -7.43
C LEU A 16 3.79 11.19 -7.52
N LEU A 17 3.93 9.94 -7.13
CA LEU A 17 5.23 9.26 -7.17
C LEU A 17 5.69 8.97 -8.60
N ARG A 18 4.75 8.71 -9.52
CA ARG A 18 5.08 8.63 -10.96
C ARG A 18 5.57 9.97 -11.51
N GLN A 19 5.04 11.12 -11.05
CA GLN A 19 5.57 12.44 -11.40
C GLN A 19 7.00 12.65 -10.91
N LEU A 20 7.38 12.01 -9.81
CA LEU A 20 8.74 11.97 -9.28
C LEU A 20 9.61 10.88 -9.93
N ASN A 21 9.18 10.28 -11.04
CA ASN A 21 9.86 9.22 -11.78
C ASN A 21 10.06 7.90 -11.01
N PHE A 22 9.26 7.63 -9.97
CA PHE A 22 9.25 6.32 -9.34
C PHE A 22 8.58 5.28 -10.24
N LYS A 23 9.12 4.06 -10.25
CA LYS A 23 8.43 2.87 -10.73
C LYS A 23 7.49 2.42 -9.64
N VAL A 24 6.20 2.48 -9.90
CA VAL A 24 5.17 2.27 -8.88
C VAL A 24 4.41 0.98 -9.14
N VAL A 25 4.26 0.16 -8.11
CA VAL A 25 3.34 -0.98 -8.05
C VAL A 25 2.29 -0.67 -6.98
N SER A 26 1.03 -0.67 -7.35
CA SER A 26 -0.11 -0.44 -6.44
C SER A 26 -1.03 -1.64 -6.46
N LEU A 27 -1.29 -2.24 -5.29
CA LEU A 27 -2.00 -3.50 -5.16
C LEU A 27 -3.06 -3.39 -4.07
N LEU A 28 -4.23 -3.98 -4.30
CA LEU A 28 -5.35 -4.05 -3.36
C LEU A 28 -5.59 -5.50 -2.92
N ASP A 29 -5.96 -5.68 -1.66
CA ASP A 29 -6.56 -6.89 -1.11
C ASP A 29 -5.73 -8.16 -1.35
N LEU A 30 -4.51 -8.17 -0.83
CA LEU A 30 -3.60 -9.30 -0.98
C LEU A 30 -3.71 -10.27 0.19
N THR A 31 -3.66 -11.56 -0.13
CA THR A 31 -3.41 -12.64 0.84
C THR A 31 -1.96 -12.58 1.35
N GLU A 32 -1.67 -13.30 2.43
CA GLU A 32 -0.31 -13.36 2.99
C GLU A 32 0.73 -13.79 1.94
N SER A 33 0.42 -14.84 1.20
CA SER A 33 1.32 -15.35 0.16
C SER A 33 1.52 -14.36 -1.00
N GLU A 34 0.45 -13.69 -1.42
CA GLU A 34 0.50 -12.66 -2.45
C GLU A 34 1.30 -11.43 -2.00
N MET A 35 1.14 -10.99 -0.73
CA MET A 35 1.94 -9.90 -0.15
C MET A 35 3.43 -10.23 -0.14
N ARG A 36 3.80 -11.46 0.29
CA ARG A 36 5.20 -11.91 0.31
C ARG A 36 5.78 -11.94 -1.09
N ASN A 37 5.06 -12.51 -2.05
CA ASN A 37 5.50 -12.56 -3.44
C ASN A 37 5.62 -11.16 -4.06
N ALA A 38 4.71 -10.24 -3.72
CA ALA A 38 4.79 -8.84 -4.17
C ALA A 38 6.03 -8.13 -3.60
N VAL A 39 6.37 -8.36 -2.33
CA VAL A 39 7.61 -7.85 -1.71
C VAL A 39 8.84 -8.47 -2.37
N ASP A 40 8.84 -9.77 -2.65
CA ASP A 40 9.94 -10.43 -3.35
C ASP A 40 10.18 -9.81 -4.75
N GLU A 41 9.12 -9.57 -5.53
CA GLU A 41 9.22 -8.88 -6.83
C GLU A 41 9.73 -7.42 -6.68
N PHE A 42 9.28 -6.70 -5.65
CA PHE A 42 9.79 -5.37 -5.32
C PHE A 42 11.29 -5.39 -5.00
N LEU A 43 11.75 -6.34 -4.19
CA LEU A 43 13.16 -6.49 -3.82
C LEU A 43 14.07 -6.81 -5.02
N LEU A 44 13.54 -7.43 -6.08
CA LEU A 44 14.28 -7.66 -7.33
C LEU A 44 14.58 -6.35 -8.08
N LEU A 45 13.80 -5.31 -7.85
CA LEU A 45 14.01 -3.99 -8.45
C LEU A 45 15.02 -3.15 -7.69
N LEU A 46 15.31 -3.49 -6.42
CA LEU A 46 16.22 -2.75 -5.57
C LEU A 46 17.68 -3.15 -5.83
N HIS A 47 18.54 -2.16 -5.89
CA HIS A 47 20.00 -2.33 -5.98
C HIS A 47 20.71 -1.15 -5.34
N LYS A 48 22.03 -1.16 -5.34
CA LYS A 48 22.87 -0.16 -4.69
C LYS A 48 22.51 1.26 -5.12
N GLY A 49 22.31 2.13 -4.13
CA GLY A 49 22.08 3.56 -4.33
C GLY A 49 20.64 3.95 -4.67
N VAL A 50 19.74 2.99 -4.99
CA VAL A 50 18.34 3.32 -5.31
C VAL A 50 17.53 3.66 -4.07
N TYR A 51 16.45 4.42 -4.25
CA TYR A 51 15.48 4.71 -3.21
C TYR A 51 14.34 3.69 -3.26
N GLY A 52 14.08 3.03 -2.13
CA GLY A 52 12.94 2.14 -1.94
C GLY A 52 11.91 2.80 -1.02
N LEU A 53 10.65 2.87 -1.46
CA LEU A 53 9.55 3.38 -0.67
C LEU A 53 8.43 2.33 -0.60
N LEU A 54 8.00 1.99 0.61
CA LEU A 54 6.84 1.16 0.87
C LEU A 54 5.78 2.00 1.58
N TYR A 55 4.60 2.11 0.99
CA TYR A 55 3.40 2.62 1.63
C TYR A 55 2.43 1.47 1.90
N TYR A 56 1.85 1.44 3.08
CA TYR A 56 0.80 0.50 3.46
C TYR A 56 -0.33 1.24 4.16
N ALA A 57 -1.56 0.97 3.75
CA ALA A 57 -2.76 1.39 4.45
C ALA A 57 -3.68 0.20 4.67
N GLY A 58 -4.15 0.00 5.91
CA GLY A 58 -4.99 -1.12 6.28
C GLY A 58 -4.83 -1.52 7.75
N HIS A 59 -5.25 -2.74 8.07
CA HIS A 59 -5.06 -3.26 9.42
C HIS A 59 -3.60 -3.53 9.73
N GLY A 60 -3.22 -3.15 10.93
CA GLY A 60 -1.88 -3.40 11.44
C GLY A 60 -1.84 -3.33 12.96
N TYR A 61 -0.76 -3.81 13.52
CA TYR A 61 -0.47 -3.74 14.95
C TYR A 61 1.04 -3.61 15.19
N GLU A 62 1.43 -3.22 16.40
CA GLU A 62 2.83 -3.14 16.79
C GLU A 62 3.06 -3.95 18.05
N ASN A 63 4.03 -4.88 18.00
CA ASN A 63 4.48 -5.63 19.16
C ASN A 63 6.00 -5.54 19.27
N TYR A 64 6.48 -5.18 20.48
CA TYR A 64 7.90 -5.11 20.81
C TYR A 64 8.74 -4.33 19.79
N GLY A 65 8.19 -3.21 19.30
CA GLY A 65 8.85 -2.34 18.31
C GLY A 65 8.84 -2.85 16.88
N ASN A 66 8.18 -3.98 16.61
CA ASN A 66 7.96 -4.50 15.25
C ASN A 66 6.54 -4.19 14.80
N SER A 67 6.42 -3.69 13.57
CA SER A 67 5.15 -3.37 12.93
C SER A 67 4.72 -4.50 12.01
N PHE A 68 3.45 -4.89 12.09
CA PHE A 68 2.89 -5.99 11.30
C PHE A 68 1.76 -5.50 10.41
N MET A 69 1.87 -5.77 9.12
CA MET A 69 0.83 -5.57 8.12
C MET A 69 -0.02 -6.83 8.03
N VAL A 70 -1.35 -6.68 8.17
CA VAL A 70 -2.30 -7.79 8.25
C VAL A 70 -2.89 -8.07 6.86
N PRO A 71 -2.68 -9.27 6.27
CA PRO A 71 -3.27 -9.66 4.98
C PRO A 71 -4.77 -9.94 5.09
N VAL A 72 -5.48 -9.96 3.94
CA VAL A 72 -6.95 -10.18 3.91
C VAL A 72 -7.39 -11.57 4.38
N ASP A 73 -6.49 -12.54 4.35
CA ASP A 73 -6.72 -13.92 4.79
C ASP A 73 -6.15 -14.23 6.18
N ALA A 74 -5.66 -13.21 6.91
CA ALA A 74 -5.15 -13.42 8.27
C ALA A 74 -6.29 -13.86 9.20
N PRO A 75 -6.08 -14.93 10.01
CA PRO A 75 -7.07 -15.38 10.97
C PRO A 75 -7.24 -14.35 12.10
N ASN A 76 -8.43 -14.22 12.63
CA ASN A 76 -8.69 -13.42 13.82
C ASN A 76 -8.79 -14.35 15.06
N PRO A 77 -8.03 -14.13 16.15
CA PRO A 77 -7.06 -13.04 16.35
C PRO A 77 -5.81 -13.15 15.48
N TYR A 78 -5.21 -12.02 15.15
CA TYR A 78 -4.02 -11.95 14.31
C TYR A 78 -2.79 -12.51 15.02
N HIS A 79 -1.93 -13.20 14.24
CA HIS A 79 -0.63 -13.71 14.70
C HIS A 79 0.47 -13.32 13.71
N SER A 80 1.64 -12.99 14.21
CA SER A 80 2.80 -12.60 13.40
C SER A 80 3.19 -13.63 12.32
N ALA A 81 2.90 -14.90 12.55
CA ALA A 81 3.12 -15.96 11.56
C ALA A 81 2.28 -15.79 10.29
N ASN A 82 1.12 -15.14 10.39
CA ASN A 82 0.19 -14.89 9.28
C ASN A 82 0.20 -13.43 8.80
N CYS A 83 1.13 -12.62 9.31
CA CYS A 83 1.27 -11.21 8.98
C CYS A 83 2.65 -10.93 8.40
N LEU A 84 2.79 -9.79 7.73
CA LEU A 84 4.07 -9.38 7.17
C LEU A 84 4.76 -8.36 8.09
N CYS A 85 5.92 -8.74 8.64
CA CYS A 85 6.71 -7.87 9.50
C CYS A 85 7.48 -6.83 8.67
N VAL A 86 7.25 -5.55 8.94
CA VAL A 86 7.87 -4.42 8.23
C VAL A 86 9.39 -4.41 8.43
N GLN A 87 9.87 -4.73 9.63
CA GLN A 87 11.30 -4.78 9.94
C GLN A 87 12.02 -5.91 9.18
N SER A 88 11.32 -7.02 8.87
CA SER A 88 11.85 -8.06 7.98
C SER A 88 12.04 -7.55 6.56
N VAL A 89 11.08 -6.78 6.05
CA VAL A 89 11.20 -6.15 4.72
C VAL A 89 12.37 -5.16 4.71
N LEU A 90 12.50 -4.31 5.73
CA LEU A 90 13.61 -3.37 5.87
C LEU A 90 14.97 -4.09 5.86
N LYS A 91 15.10 -5.20 6.59
CA LYS A 91 16.33 -6.00 6.59
C LYS A 91 16.73 -6.42 5.18
N LEU A 92 15.78 -6.93 4.39
CA LEU A 92 16.02 -7.34 3.01
C LEU A 92 16.36 -6.15 2.09
N MET A 93 15.74 -4.99 2.31
CA MET A 93 16.09 -3.75 1.59
C MET A 93 17.52 -3.30 1.90
N GLN A 94 17.95 -3.41 3.16
CA GLN A 94 19.34 -3.09 3.56
C GLN A 94 20.37 -4.02 2.90
N GLU A 95 20.02 -5.28 2.62
CA GLU A 95 20.88 -6.23 1.90
C GLU A 95 21.12 -5.81 0.44
N LYS A 96 20.24 -4.98 -0.13
CA LYS A 96 20.36 -4.42 -1.48
C LYS A 96 21.25 -3.16 -1.55
N GLU A 97 21.78 -2.69 -0.42
CA GLU A 97 22.60 -1.45 -0.32
C GLU A 97 21.88 -0.22 -0.89
N THR A 98 20.60 -0.11 -0.66
CA THR A 98 19.76 1.00 -1.11
C THR A 98 20.27 2.35 -0.59
N GLY A 99 20.05 3.41 -1.34
CA GLY A 99 20.42 4.78 -0.95
C GLY A 99 19.49 5.38 0.11
N LEU A 100 18.20 5.06 0.03
CA LEU A 100 17.17 5.50 0.98
C LEU A 100 16.08 4.44 1.11
N ASN A 101 15.65 4.16 2.33
CA ASN A 101 14.53 3.28 2.66
C ASN A 101 13.45 4.09 3.37
N VAL A 102 12.29 4.25 2.75
CA VAL A 102 11.15 4.98 3.29
C VAL A 102 9.98 4.02 3.52
N PHE A 103 9.43 4.06 4.73
CA PHE A 103 8.21 3.33 5.10
C PHE A 103 7.16 4.32 5.53
N LEU A 104 6.05 4.38 4.82
CA LEU A 104 4.88 5.19 5.16
C LEU A 104 3.75 4.24 5.55
N LEU A 105 3.39 4.23 6.84
CA LEU A 105 2.50 3.23 7.41
C LEU A 105 1.24 3.91 7.94
N ASP A 106 0.14 3.79 7.20
CA ASP A 106 -1.17 4.28 7.57
C ASP A 106 -2.04 3.15 8.11
N MET A 107 -1.74 2.79 9.36
CA MET A 107 -2.36 1.67 10.05
C MET A 107 -2.43 1.93 11.55
N CYS A 108 -3.32 1.20 12.24
CA CYS A 108 -3.35 1.18 13.70
C CYS A 108 -2.05 0.57 14.25
N ARG A 109 -1.60 1.09 15.41
CA ARG A 109 -0.37 0.64 16.08
C ARG A 109 -0.63 0.15 17.51
N LYS A 110 -1.86 -0.30 17.78
CA LYS A 110 -2.20 -0.92 19.04
C LYS A 110 -1.41 -2.22 19.24
N ARG A 111 -1.11 -2.51 20.49
CA ARG A 111 -0.49 -3.79 20.86
C ARG A 111 -1.48 -4.93 20.66
N ASN A 112 -1.03 -6.00 20.03
CA ASN A 112 -1.79 -7.24 19.92
C ASN A 112 -1.43 -8.18 21.08
N PHE A 113 -2.34 -8.31 22.05
CA PHE A 113 -2.13 -9.16 23.23
C PHE A 113 -2.30 -10.65 22.96
N HIS A 114 -2.81 -11.02 21.78
CA HIS A 114 -2.96 -12.42 21.36
C HIS A 114 -1.71 -12.96 20.67
N ASP A 115 -0.71 -12.11 20.43
CA ASP A 115 0.53 -12.49 19.74
C ASP A 115 1.73 -12.10 20.62
N ASP A 116 2.27 -13.07 21.35
CA ASP A 116 3.48 -12.88 22.18
C ASP A 116 4.78 -13.13 21.41
N SER A 117 4.71 -13.36 20.10
CA SER A 117 5.86 -13.66 19.27
C SER A 117 6.74 -12.43 19.10
N THR A 118 8.01 -12.56 19.38
CA THR A 118 9.03 -11.53 19.15
C THR A 118 9.95 -11.99 18.02
N PRO A 119 9.78 -11.46 16.79
CA PRO A 119 10.73 -11.77 15.72
C PRO A 119 12.12 -11.28 16.11
N ASN A 120 13.11 -12.16 16.09
CA ASN A 120 14.51 -11.77 16.32
C ASN A 120 15.09 -11.21 15.02
N ILE A 121 14.82 -9.94 14.73
CA ILE A 121 15.29 -9.26 13.52
C ILE A 121 16.46 -8.38 13.88
N VAL A 122 17.64 -8.74 13.40
CA VAL A 122 18.83 -7.91 13.54
C VAL A 122 18.94 -7.01 12.31
N LEU A 123 18.73 -5.72 12.52
CA LEU A 123 18.91 -4.69 11.49
C LEU A 123 20.36 -4.19 11.48
N ARG A 124 20.85 -3.83 10.31
CA ARG A 124 22.13 -3.13 10.18
C ARG A 124 21.97 -1.68 10.64
N VAL A 125 23.01 -1.12 11.23
CA VAL A 125 23.06 0.31 11.54
C VAL A 125 23.41 1.05 10.25
N THR A 126 22.41 1.67 9.64
CA THR A 126 22.56 2.46 8.41
C THR A 126 21.93 3.84 8.60
N ALA A 127 22.46 4.84 7.91
CA ALA A 127 22.03 6.23 8.05
C ALA A 127 21.06 6.67 6.93
N ASN A 128 20.18 5.78 6.50
CA ASN A 128 19.32 5.97 5.32
C ASN A 128 17.88 5.43 5.49
N ILE A 129 17.38 5.37 6.73
CA ILE A 129 16.05 4.82 7.02
C ILE A 129 15.13 5.92 7.51
N VAL A 130 13.91 5.95 7.00
CA VAL A 130 12.83 6.85 7.44
C VAL A 130 11.53 6.08 7.56
N PHE A 131 10.90 6.16 8.72
CA PHE A 131 9.53 5.73 8.97
C PHE A 131 8.65 6.93 9.21
N GLY A 132 7.52 7.01 8.50
CA GLY A 132 6.41 7.89 8.77
C GLY A 132 5.20 7.04 9.15
N TYR A 133 4.83 7.06 10.42
CA TYR A 133 3.65 6.39 10.92
C TYR A 133 2.50 7.39 10.99
N ALA A 134 1.40 7.12 10.34
CA ALA A 134 0.21 7.98 10.36
C ALA A 134 -0.38 8.15 11.78
N THR A 135 0.02 7.28 12.72
CA THR A 135 -0.42 7.30 14.12
C THR A 135 0.77 7.14 15.07
N CYS A 136 0.64 7.71 16.27
CA CYS A 136 1.56 7.41 17.36
C CYS A 136 1.39 5.95 17.84
N GLN A 137 2.36 5.48 18.62
CA GLN A 137 2.27 4.18 19.28
C GLN A 137 1.01 4.11 20.16
N ASP A 138 0.35 2.94 20.17
CA ASP A 138 -0.92 2.67 20.87
C ASP A 138 -2.12 3.50 20.39
N ALA A 139 -2.00 4.22 19.26
CA ALA A 139 -3.08 4.99 18.66
C ALA A 139 -3.71 4.27 17.45
N GLU A 140 -4.90 4.74 17.09
CA GLU A 140 -5.67 4.29 15.91
C GLU A 140 -5.55 5.29 14.77
N ALA A 141 -5.61 4.79 13.54
CA ALA A 141 -5.81 5.62 12.36
C ALA A 141 -7.31 5.95 12.22
N PHE A 142 -7.61 7.13 11.68
CA PHE A 142 -8.98 7.60 11.50
C PHE A 142 -9.32 7.78 10.03
N GLU A 143 -10.47 7.25 9.62
CA GLU A 143 -11.10 7.56 8.35
C GLU A 143 -12.16 8.64 8.56
N LEU A 144 -12.14 9.68 7.73
CA LEU A 144 -13.18 10.70 7.74
C LEU A 144 -14.42 10.15 7.05
N SER A 145 -15.50 9.93 7.81
CA SER A 145 -16.77 9.49 7.24
C SER A 145 -17.29 10.52 6.24
N SER A 146 -17.40 10.13 4.99
CA SER A 146 -17.94 10.94 3.90
C SER A 146 -18.64 10.04 2.89
N THR A 147 -19.70 10.57 2.28
CA THR A 147 -20.37 9.95 1.13
C THR A 147 -19.58 10.05 -0.15
N SER A 148 -18.48 10.80 -0.16
CA SER A 148 -17.58 11.01 -1.31
C SER A 148 -16.22 10.33 -1.08
N PHE A 149 -15.50 10.05 -2.17
CA PHE A 149 -14.12 9.58 -2.12
C PHE A 149 -13.20 10.66 -1.52
N ILE A 150 -12.79 10.46 -0.27
CA ILE A 150 -11.94 11.38 0.48
C ILE A 150 -10.73 10.60 1.01
N ASN A 151 -9.57 11.22 0.98
CA ASN A 151 -8.35 10.67 1.54
C ASN A 151 -8.46 10.42 3.05
N GLY A 152 -7.72 9.45 3.53
CA GLY A 152 -7.31 9.36 4.93
C GLY A 152 -6.58 10.62 5.37
N VAL A 153 -6.54 10.86 6.68
CA VAL A 153 -5.96 12.11 7.23
C VAL A 153 -4.50 12.26 6.85
N PHE A 154 -3.73 11.19 6.93
CA PHE A 154 -2.30 11.22 6.62
C PHE A 154 -2.05 11.64 5.17
N VAL A 155 -2.64 10.93 4.21
CA VAL A 155 -2.41 11.20 2.78
C VAL A 155 -3.00 12.54 2.34
N LYS A 156 -4.10 12.98 2.96
CA LYS A 156 -4.66 14.32 2.73
C LYS A 156 -3.62 15.44 2.88
N PHE A 157 -2.72 15.31 3.86
CA PHE A 157 -1.66 16.29 4.10
C PHE A 157 -0.37 15.94 3.39
N LEU A 158 -0.02 14.65 3.32
CA LEU A 158 1.17 14.18 2.62
C LEU A 158 1.18 14.63 1.15
N LYS A 159 0.07 14.48 0.42
CA LYS A 159 -0.02 14.86 -0.99
C LYS A 159 0.24 16.35 -1.28
N LYS A 160 0.09 17.22 -0.28
CA LYS A 160 0.40 18.65 -0.42
C LYS A 160 1.90 18.95 -0.37
N ARG A 161 2.68 18.06 0.25
CA ARG A 161 4.08 18.26 0.57
C ARG A 161 5.02 17.30 -0.17
N LEU A 162 4.49 16.21 -0.75
CA LEU A 162 5.29 15.12 -1.30
C LEU A 162 6.20 15.55 -2.45
N LEU A 163 5.81 16.61 -3.18
CA LEU A 163 6.57 17.18 -4.30
C LEU A 163 7.54 18.30 -3.87
N ASP A 164 7.60 18.67 -2.59
CA ASP A 164 8.52 19.67 -2.08
C ASP A 164 9.97 19.15 -2.21
N ASP A 165 10.86 19.98 -2.78
CA ASP A 165 12.30 19.63 -2.90
C ASP A 165 13.03 19.83 -1.58
N GLU A 166 12.66 19.02 -0.60
CA GLU A 166 13.18 19.06 0.75
C GLU A 166 13.60 17.66 1.24
N LYS A 167 14.44 17.61 2.27
CA LYS A 167 14.76 16.36 2.95
C LYS A 167 13.47 15.68 3.38
N ILE A 168 13.33 14.36 3.10
CA ILE A 168 12.08 13.64 3.37
C ILE A 168 11.62 13.76 4.84
N THR A 169 12.53 13.86 5.80
CA THR A 169 12.17 14.09 7.20
C THR A 169 11.56 15.47 7.42
N VAL A 170 12.02 16.50 6.71
CA VAL A 170 11.44 17.85 6.75
C VAL A 170 10.05 17.89 6.11
N VAL A 171 9.87 17.15 5.00
CA VAL A 171 8.54 16.97 4.39
C VAL A 171 7.58 16.36 5.39
N LEU A 172 7.98 15.28 6.07
CA LEU A 172 7.15 14.62 7.07
C LEU A 172 6.89 15.48 8.31
N ASP A 173 7.87 16.28 8.77
CA ASP A 173 7.68 17.24 9.86
C ASP A 173 6.59 18.26 9.52
N ARG A 174 6.60 18.82 8.29
CA ARG A 174 5.54 19.73 7.82
C ARG A 174 4.17 19.03 7.71
N VAL A 175 4.14 17.77 7.32
CA VAL A 175 2.91 16.97 7.33
C VAL A 175 2.39 16.80 8.75
N ALA A 176 3.28 16.54 9.72
CA ALA A 176 2.92 16.43 11.14
C ALA A 176 2.33 17.73 11.68
N GLU A 177 2.92 18.88 11.33
CA GLU A 177 2.39 20.21 11.69
C GLU A 177 0.98 20.44 11.11
N ASP A 178 0.80 20.19 9.81
CA ASP A 178 -0.49 20.33 9.12
C ASP A 178 -1.55 19.40 9.75
N MET A 179 -1.20 18.17 10.09
CA MET A 179 -2.09 17.21 10.78
C MET A 179 -2.45 17.66 12.20
N GLY A 180 -1.47 18.20 12.95
CA GLY A 180 -1.66 18.66 14.32
C GLY A 180 -2.61 19.86 14.43
N GLN A 181 -2.73 20.65 13.37
CA GLN A 181 -3.65 21.79 13.27
C GLN A 181 -5.05 21.41 12.79
N PHE A 182 -5.26 20.16 12.34
CA PHE A 182 -6.52 19.72 11.78
C PHE A 182 -7.54 19.39 12.88
N ASP A 183 -8.56 20.23 13.07
CA ASP A 183 -9.51 20.14 14.17
C ASP A 183 -10.24 18.79 14.27
N ALA A 184 -10.51 18.13 13.14
CA ALA A 184 -11.25 16.85 13.14
C ALA A 184 -10.49 15.70 13.84
N THR A 185 -9.17 15.73 13.81
CA THR A 185 -8.31 14.69 14.39
C THR A 185 -7.37 15.18 15.48
N LYS A 186 -7.48 16.47 15.85
CA LYS A 186 -6.66 17.07 16.90
C LYS A 186 -6.81 16.34 18.23
N GLY A 187 -5.68 15.92 18.79
CA GLY A 187 -5.62 15.13 20.01
C GLY A 187 -6.03 13.64 19.87
N LYS A 188 -6.30 13.17 18.65
CA LYS A 188 -6.68 11.77 18.37
C LYS A 188 -5.68 11.06 17.46
N GLN A 189 -5.14 11.76 16.47
CA GLN A 189 -4.17 11.21 15.52
C GLN A 189 -3.03 12.19 15.33
N ALA A 190 -1.79 11.71 15.40
CA ALA A 190 -0.60 12.50 15.12
C ALA A 190 0.42 11.62 14.40
N LEU A 191 1.15 12.23 13.46
CA LEU A 191 2.23 11.56 12.74
C LEU A 191 3.43 11.34 13.67
N GLU A 192 3.98 10.13 13.69
CA GLU A 192 5.24 9.81 14.34
C GLU A 192 6.32 9.53 13.31
N ILE A 193 7.48 10.16 13.44
CA ILE A 193 8.62 9.99 12.55
C ILE A 193 9.75 9.31 13.30
N ARG A 194 10.27 8.20 12.75
CA ARG A 194 11.49 7.55 13.21
C ARG A 194 12.51 7.56 12.07
N SER A 195 13.69 8.11 12.28
CA SER A 195 14.68 8.26 11.22
C SER A 195 16.10 8.05 11.72
N SER A 196 16.90 7.35 10.91
CA SER A 196 18.37 7.32 11.03
C SER A 196 19.04 8.16 9.92
N LEU A 197 18.27 8.87 9.11
CA LEU A 197 18.77 9.59 7.94
C LEU A 197 19.69 10.75 8.31
N SER A 198 20.99 10.62 8.06
CA SER A 198 22.00 11.65 8.39
C SER A 198 22.14 12.71 7.30
N GLU A 199 21.98 12.35 6.03
CA GLU A 199 22.18 13.24 4.89
C GLU A 199 20.86 13.82 4.37
N ARG A 200 20.96 14.90 3.56
CA ARG A 200 19.81 15.35 2.80
C ARG A 200 19.49 14.35 1.71
N ARG A 201 18.33 13.77 1.74
CA ARG A 201 17.74 12.89 0.72
C ARG A 201 16.30 13.31 0.52
N ALA A 202 15.96 13.71 -0.71
CA ALA A 202 14.62 14.14 -1.10
C ALA A 202 14.03 13.14 -2.10
N LEU A 203 12.71 13.00 -2.12
CA LEU A 203 12.06 12.16 -3.14
C LEU A 203 12.15 12.79 -4.54
N THR A 204 12.51 14.07 -4.61
CA THR A 204 12.75 14.84 -5.83
C THR A 204 14.18 14.72 -6.35
N ASP A 205 15.07 14.03 -5.65
CA ASP A 205 16.46 13.86 -6.09
C ASP A 205 16.50 13.28 -7.52
N PRO A 206 17.41 13.75 -8.40
CA PRO A 206 17.42 13.34 -9.78
C PRO A 206 17.71 11.84 -9.93
N VAL A 207 17.00 11.19 -10.86
CA VAL A 207 17.26 9.81 -11.23
C VAL A 207 18.52 9.76 -12.08
N VAL A 208 19.59 9.15 -11.58
CA VAL A 208 20.81 8.91 -12.34
C VAL A 208 20.73 7.53 -12.97
N SER A 209 20.83 7.49 -14.30
CA SER A 209 21.00 6.24 -15.05
C SER A 209 22.39 5.71 -14.77
N GLY A 210 22.52 4.80 -13.82
CA GLY A 210 23.79 4.09 -13.60
C GLY A 210 24.09 3.16 -14.77
N ASP A 211 25.36 3.01 -15.12
CA ASP A 211 25.83 1.99 -16.06
C ASP A 211 25.46 0.60 -15.51
N GLY A 212 24.42 0.02 -16.11
CA GLY A 212 23.60 -0.99 -15.48
C GLY A 212 24.29 -2.33 -15.31
N HIS A 213 23.94 -2.96 -14.22
CA HIS A 213 23.99 -4.40 -14.12
C HIS A 213 22.91 -5.00 -15.03
N ASP A 214 23.28 -5.88 -15.95
CA ASP A 214 22.34 -6.54 -16.90
C ASP A 214 21.10 -7.13 -16.21
N LEU A 215 21.26 -7.62 -14.99
CA LEU A 215 20.19 -8.21 -14.22
C LEU A 215 19.12 -7.17 -13.79
N ALA A 216 19.51 -5.97 -13.38
CA ALA A 216 18.58 -4.90 -13.03
C ALA A 216 17.76 -4.45 -14.24
N HIS A 217 18.34 -4.46 -15.43
CA HIS A 217 17.63 -4.19 -16.69
C HIS A 217 16.61 -5.27 -17.04
N VAL A 218 16.89 -6.55 -16.76
CA VAL A 218 15.94 -7.65 -16.97
C VAL A 218 14.73 -7.49 -16.06
N HIS A 219 14.92 -7.28 -14.76
CA HIS A 219 13.83 -7.09 -13.81
C HIS A 219 13.02 -5.82 -14.11
N SER A 220 13.70 -4.74 -14.49
CA SER A 220 13.03 -3.50 -14.91
C SER A 220 12.14 -3.70 -16.14
N ARG A 221 12.57 -4.52 -17.11
CA ARG A 221 11.73 -4.87 -18.27
C ARG A 221 10.56 -5.76 -17.92
N GLN A 222 10.74 -6.72 -17.01
CA GLN A 222 9.64 -7.54 -16.50
C GLN A 222 8.59 -6.69 -15.77
N TRP A 223 9.04 -5.77 -14.93
CA TRP A 223 8.17 -4.80 -14.27
C TRP A 223 7.40 -3.96 -15.30
N ALA A 224 8.07 -3.41 -16.32
CA ALA A 224 7.43 -2.62 -17.36
C ALA A 224 6.33 -3.41 -18.09
N LYS A 225 6.62 -4.66 -18.48
CA LYS A 225 5.63 -5.56 -19.10
C LYS A 225 4.44 -5.86 -18.18
N ALA A 226 4.66 -5.98 -16.86
CA ALA A 226 3.61 -6.19 -15.88
C ALA A 226 2.73 -4.94 -15.63
N HIS A 227 3.08 -3.79 -16.21
CA HIS A 227 2.32 -2.54 -16.13
C HIS A 227 1.88 -2.01 -17.50
N GLU A 228 2.18 -2.76 -18.57
CA GLU A 228 1.75 -2.46 -19.91
C GLU A 228 0.28 -2.86 -20.09
N LEU A 229 -0.55 -1.88 -20.50
CA LEU A 229 -1.95 -2.12 -20.79
C LEU A 229 -2.09 -2.96 -22.08
N PRO A 230 -3.16 -3.77 -22.19
CA PRO A 230 -3.53 -4.37 -23.45
C PRO A 230 -3.78 -3.28 -24.52
N GLU A 231 -3.45 -3.58 -25.77
CA GLU A 231 -3.74 -2.67 -26.87
C GLU A 231 -5.25 -2.55 -27.09
N SER A 232 -5.73 -1.32 -27.34
CA SER A 232 -7.12 -1.11 -27.70
C SER A 232 -7.42 -1.75 -29.06
N MET A 233 -8.60 -2.35 -29.18
CA MET A 233 -9.00 -3.07 -30.38
C MET A 233 -10.37 -2.63 -30.88
N SER A 234 -10.62 -2.82 -32.21
CA SER A 234 -11.91 -2.58 -32.83
C SER A 234 -12.62 -3.91 -33.06
N LEU A 235 -13.88 -4.00 -32.64
CA LEU A 235 -14.76 -5.15 -32.91
C LEU A 235 -15.86 -4.72 -33.86
N SER A 236 -16.06 -5.50 -34.95
CA SER A 236 -17.13 -5.29 -35.91
C SER A 236 -18.16 -6.41 -35.76
N PHE A 237 -19.42 -6.07 -35.66
CA PHE A 237 -20.54 -7.01 -35.56
C PHE A 237 -21.24 -7.12 -36.92
N ASP A 238 -21.87 -8.26 -37.17
CA ASP A 238 -22.54 -8.57 -38.47
C ASP A 238 -23.69 -7.62 -38.77
N CYS A 239 -24.27 -6.99 -37.75
CA CYS A 239 -25.27 -5.94 -37.88
C CYS A 239 -24.71 -4.58 -38.37
N GLY A 240 -23.42 -4.47 -38.67
CA GLY A 240 -22.77 -3.26 -39.14
C GLY A 240 -22.30 -2.30 -38.04
N VAL A 241 -22.47 -2.66 -36.78
CA VAL A 241 -21.96 -1.89 -35.64
C VAL A 241 -20.46 -2.14 -35.47
N GLN A 242 -19.72 -1.07 -35.21
CA GLN A 242 -18.29 -1.12 -34.81
C GLN A 242 -18.11 -0.48 -33.45
N ILE A 243 -17.44 -1.18 -32.55
CA ILE A 243 -17.07 -0.68 -31.25
C ILE A 243 -15.55 -0.63 -31.10
N LYS A 244 -15.09 0.30 -30.32
CA LYS A 244 -13.71 0.33 -29.80
C LYS A 244 -13.71 -0.19 -28.38
N LEU A 245 -12.86 -1.18 -28.12
CA LEU A 245 -12.59 -1.73 -26.81
C LEU A 245 -11.30 -1.12 -26.29
N GLY A 246 -11.33 -0.54 -25.11
CA GLY A 246 -10.17 0.07 -24.49
C GLY A 246 -9.96 -0.42 -23.06
N PHE A 247 -8.77 -0.15 -22.54
CA PHE A 247 -8.30 -0.64 -21.25
C PHE A 247 -7.66 0.48 -20.47
N ALA A 248 -7.87 0.49 -19.15
CA ALA A 248 -7.21 1.36 -18.22
C ALA A 248 -6.84 0.58 -16.95
N ALA A 249 -5.80 0.98 -16.24
CA ALA A 249 -5.43 0.40 -14.95
C ALA A 249 -5.77 1.39 -13.84
N GLU A 250 -6.64 1.00 -12.92
CA GLU A 250 -6.90 1.77 -11.71
C GLU A 250 -5.79 1.52 -10.68
N PHE A 251 -5.40 0.24 -10.54
CA PHE A 251 -4.23 -0.23 -9.78
C PHE A 251 -3.51 -1.30 -10.58
N SER A 252 -2.34 -1.73 -10.14
CA SER A 252 -1.58 -2.78 -10.84
C SER A 252 -2.34 -4.11 -10.93
N ASN A 253 -3.27 -4.38 -10.01
CA ASN A 253 -4.13 -5.55 -9.98
C ASN A 253 -5.61 -5.26 -10.26
N VAL A 254 -5.92 -4.09 -10.82
CA VAL A 254 -7.29 -3.69 -11.17
C VAL A 254 -7.33 -3.12 -12.58
N LEU A 255 -8.01 -3.84 -13.46
CA LEU A 255 -8.20 -3.47 -14.86
C LEU A 255 -9.61 -2.92 -15.06
N VAL A 256 -9.73 -1.84 -15.79
CA VAL A 256 -10.99 -1.30 -16.27
C VAL A 256 -11.06 -1.55 -17.78
N ILE A 257 -12.11 -2.25 -18.22
CA ILE A 257 -12.44 -2.49 -19.62
C ILE A 257 -13.60 -1.56 -19.99
N TYR A 258 -13.48 -0.82 -21.07
CA TYR A 258 -14.54 0.07 -21.53
C TYR A 258 -14.82 -0.10 -23.01
N THR A 259 -16.11 0.06 -23.39
CA THR A 259 -16.60 -0.07 -24.74
C THR A 259 -17.12 1.28 -25.22
N HIS A 260 -16.75 1.66 -26.45
CA HIS A 260 -17.23 2.88 -27.12
C HIS A 260 -17.74 2.53 -28.50
N ILE A 261 -18.98 2.93 -28.81
CA ILE A 261 -19.58 2.71 -30.13
C ILE A 261 -19.02 3.74 -31.12
N VAL A 262 -18.26 3.27 -32.09
CA VAL A 262 -17.64 4.12 -33.14
C VAL A 262 -18.57 4.34 -34.32
N LYS A 263 -19.30 3.27 -34.69
CA LYS A 263 -20.22 3.30 -35.83
C LYS A 263 -21.43 2.42 -35.55
N LYS A 264 -22.64 2.91 -35.94
CA LYS A 264 -23.87 2.13 -35.95
C LYS A 264 -24.66 2.39 -37.24
N PRO A 265 -25.50 1.45 -37.71
CA PRO A 265 -26.44 1.67 -38.78
C PRO A 265 -27.40 2.82 -38.49
N ALA A 266 -27.86 3.51 -39.57
CA ALA A 266 -28.74 4.68 -39.42
C ALA A 266 -30.13 4.30 -38.89
N ASP A 267 -30.63 3.11 -39.27
CA ASP A 267 -31.91 2.53 -38.87
C ASP A 267 -31.90 1.86 -37.46
N MET A 268 -30.74 1.89 -36.77
CA MET A 268 -30.63 1.38 -35.39
C MET A 268 -30.98 2.49 -34.39
N THR A 269 -32.10 2.32 -33.70
CA THR A 269 -32.65 3.29 -32.75
C THR A 269 -31.94 3.21 -31.39
N PHE A 270 -31.65 2.00 -30.93
CA PHE A 270 -30.92 1.74 -29.68
C PHE A 270 -29.69 0.90 -29.99
N CYS A 271 -28.56 1.22 -29.33
CA CYS A 271 -27.30 0.46 -29.44
C CYS A 271 -26.47 0.63 -28.15
N GLN A 272 -26.16 -0.48 -27.52
CA GLN A 272 -25.36 -0.53 -26.31
C GLN A 272 -24.41 -1.73 -26.31
N ALA A 273 -23.17 -1.53 -25.89
CA ALA A 273 -22.17 -2.59 -25.84
C ALA A 273 -21.58 -2.67 -24.45
N HIS A 274 -21.56 -3.86 -23.84
CA HIS A 274 -20.96 -4.15 -22.52
C HIS A 274 -20.32 -5.52 -22.52
N ASP A 275 -19.46 -5.80 -21.56
CA ASP A 275 -18.89 -7.11 -21.34
C ASP A 275 -19.77 -7.92 -20.37
N LEU A 276 -20.13 -9.14 -20.77
CA LEU A 276 -21.06 -10.00 -20.04
C LEU A 276 -20.41 -11.02 -19.13
N ASP A 277 -19.54 -11.83 -19.70
CA ASP A 277 -18.92 -12.94 -18.98
C ASP A 277 -17.42 -12.80 -19.01
N VAL A 278 -16.82 -12.97 -17.84
CA VAL A 278 -15.37 -12.99 -17.67
C VAL A 278 -14.98 -14.39 -17.20
N ASP A 279 -14.08 -15.01 -17.93
CA ASP A 279 -13.47 -16.27 -17.59
C ASP A 279 -11.94 -16.06 -17.43
N PRO A 280 -11.28 -16.50 -16.37
CA PRO A 280 -11.79 -17.31 -15.25
C PRO A 280 -12.52 -16.50 -14.16
N LYS A 281 -13.40 -17.20 -13.42
CA LYS A 281 -14.26 -16.60 -12.36
C LYS A 281 -13.52 -16.28 -11.05
N GLU A 282 -12.20 -16.37 -11.03
CA GLU A 282 -11.37 -16.12 -9.85
C GLU A 282 -11.22 -14.62 -9.52
N MET A 283 -11.64 -13.76 -10.45
CA MET A 283 -11.59 -12.31 -10.30
C MET A 283 -12.94 -11.74 -9.86
N ASN A 284 -12.89 -10.63 -9.16
CA ASN A 284 -14.09 -9.89 -8.84
C ASN A 284 -14.43 -8.95 -10.00
N ARG A 285 -15.67 -9.04 -10.48
CA ARG A 285 -16.23 -8.18 -11.50
C ARG A 285 -17.21 -7.21 -10.86
N GLU A 286 -17.08 -5.94 -11.20
CA GLU A 286 -17.89 -4.86 -10.68
C GLU A 286 -18.30 -3.92 -11.81
N THR A 287 -19.54 -3.48 -11.80
CA THR A 287 -20.09 -2.47 -12.72
C THR A 287 -20.29 -1.13 -12.00
N PRO A 288 -20.43 0.00 -12.71
CA PRO A 288 -20.71 1.30 -12.09
C PRO A 288 -21.98 1.34 -11.26
N GLU A 289 -22.98 0.54 -11.64
CA GLU A 289 -24.27 0.43 -10.94
C GLU A 289 -24.11 -0.23 -9.57
N GLU A 290 -23.14 -1.17 -9.44
CA GLU A 290 -22.85 -1.90 -8.21
C GLU A 290 -21.94 -1.11 -7.27
N THR A 291 -20.94 -0.42 -7.81
CA THR A 291 -19.90 0.27 -7.03
C THR A 291 -20.08 1.79 -6.96
N GLY A 292 -20.91 2.37 -7.81
CA GLY A 292 -21.09 3.81 -7.95
C GLY A 292 -20.00 4.45 -8.82
N ILE A 293 -19.15 5.31 -8.23
CA ILE A 293 -18.13 6.07 -8.97
C ILE A 293 -16.78 5.37 -8.84
N TYR A 294 -16.13 5.09 -9.99
CA TYR A 294 -14.75 4.65 -10.03
C TYR A 294 -13.77 5.82 -10.02
N LEU A 295 -12.55 5.58 -9.52
CA LEU A 295 -11.50 6.62 -9.47
C LEU A 295 -11.10 7.12 -10.86
N LEU A 296 -11.19 6.27 -11.89
CA LEU A 296 -10.88 6.60 -13.27
C LEU A 296 -12.07 7.21 -14.05
N SER A 297 -13.26 7.34 -13.47
CA SER A 297 -14.47 7.74 -14.20
C SER A 297 -14.32 9.07 -14.95
N SER A 298 -13.57 10.03 -14.39
CA SER A 298 -13.32 11.33 -15.03
C SER A 298 -12.33 11.29 -16.21
N SER A 299 -11.53 10.23 -16.32
CA SER A 299 -10.52 10.05 -17.36
C SER A 299 -10.94 9.10 -18.48
N LEU A 300 -12.08 8.39 -18.32
CA LEU A 300 -12.65 7.53 -19.36
C LEU A 300 -13.41 8.35 -20.40
N PRO A 301 -13.52 7.84 -21.66
CA PRO A 301 -14.32 8.50 -22.68
C PRO A 301 -15.77 8.69 -22.24
N GLN A 302 -16.37 9.82 -22.62
CA GLN A 302 -17.79 10.06 -22.35
C GLN A 302 -18.67 9.04 -23.10
N HIS A 303 -19.80 8.69 -22.50
CA HIS A 303 -20.80 7.77 -23.09
C HIS A 303 -20.28 6.35 -23.37
N CYS A 304 -19.26 5.89 -22.63
CA CYS A 304 -18.84 4.48 -22.66
C CYS A 304 -19.38 3.72 -21.45
N LEU A 305 -19.65 2.45 -21.66
CA LEU A 305 -19.86 1.51 -20.56
C LEU A 305 -18.54 0.89 -20.19
N TYR A 306 -18.35 0.62 -18.91
CA TYR A 306 -17.12 0.03 -18.41
C TYR A 306 -17.37 -0.96 -17.27
N THR A 307 -16.46 -1.93 -17.17
CA THR A 307 -16.43 -2.95 -16.13
C THR A 307 -15.09 -2.91 -15.45
N ARG A 308 -15.09 -3.00 -14.12
CA ARG A 308 -13.91 -3.06 -13.28
C ARG A 308 -13.64 -4.52 -12.91
N LEU A 309 -12.42 -5.00 -13.19
CA LEU A 309 -11.95 -6.33 -12.82
C LEU A 309 -10.85 -6.18 -11.77
N SER A 310 -11.10 -6.66 -10.57
CA SER A 310 -10.14 -6.65 -9.47
C SER A 310 -9.58 -8.04 -9.20
N SER A 311 -8.52 -8.12 -8.38
CA SER A 311 -7.84 -9.36 -8.01
C SER A 311 -7.09 -10.05 -9.18
N LEU A 312 -6.54 -9.28 -10.12
CA LEU A 312 -5.75 -9.83 -11.24
C LEU A 312 -4.56 -10.67 -10.81
N GLN A 313 -4.03 -10.49 -9.59
CA GLN A 313 -2.98 -11.35 -9.04
C GLN A 313 -3.40 -12.80 -8.88
N LYS A 314 -4.71 -13.10 -8.82
CA LYS A 314 -5.26 -14.46 -8.72
C LYS A 314 -5.40 -15.16 -10.07
N LEU A 315 -5.28 -14.43 -11.17
CA LEU A 315 -5.45 -14.95 -12.52
C LEU A 315 -4.35 -15.95 -12.87
N ARG A 316 -4.74 -17.20 -13.08
CA ARG A 316 -3.83 -18.31 -13.43
C ARG A 316 -3.64 -18.49 -14.91
N GLU A 317 -4.73 -18.34 -15.65
CA GLU A 317 -4.81 -18.50 -17.09
C GLU A 317 -4.94 -17.17 -17.82
N GLU A 318 -5.16 -17.20 -19.13
CA GLU A 318 -5.41 -16.01 -19.91
C GLU A 318 -6.79 -15.43 -19.61
N LEU A 319 -6.90 -14.12 -19.65
CA LEU A 319 -8.17 -13.42 -19.46
C LEU A 319 -8.98 -13.43 -20.74
N VAL A 320 -10.09 -14.15 -20.69
CA VAL A 320 -11.08 -14.22 -21.78
C VAL A 320 -12.39 -13.63 -21.27
N PHE A 321 -13.02 -12.78 -22.05
CA PHE A 321 -14.33 -12.21 -21.76
C PHE A 321 -15.19 -12.05 -23.01
N THR A 322 -16.50 -11.97 -22.82
CA THR A 322 -17.46 -11.84 -23.89
C THR A 322 -18.04 -10.44 -23.92
N VAL A 323 -17.92 -9.77 -25.03
CA VAL A 323 -18.58 -8.47 -25.30
C VAL A 323 -19.93 -8.74 -25.91
N CYS A 324 -20.99 -8.22 -25.29
CA CYS A 324 -22.35 -8.25 -25.77
C CYS A 324 -22.74 -6.89 -26.37
N LEU A 325 -23.27 -6.91 -27.56
CA LEU A 325 -23.92 -5.78 -28.18
C LEU A 325 -25.44 -5.99 -28.14
N GLN A 326 -26.18 -5.01 -27.67
CA GLN A 326 -27.64 -4.97 -27.72
C GLN A 326 -28.08 -3.86 -28.64
N GLY A 327 -29.09 -4.13 -29.46
CA GLY A 327 -29.62 -3.14 -30.40
C GLY A 327 -31.03 -3.39 -30.85
N THR A 328 -31.75 -2.31 -31.12
CA THR A 328 -33.07 -2.32 -31.76
C THR A 328 -33.04 -1.53 -33.06
N PHE A 329 -33.77 -2.00 -34.06
CA PHE A 329 -33.95 -1.34 -35.34
C PHE A 329 -35.37 -0.73 -35.44
N GLU A 330 -35.53 0.31 -36.25
CA GLU A 330 -36.84 0.94 -36.48
C GLU A 330 -37.91 -0.06 -36.94
N SER A 331 -37.51 -1.09 -37.70
CA SER A 331 -38.40 -2.14 -38.20
C SER A 331 -38.95 -3.10 -37.14
N MET A 332 -38.37 -3.12 -35.92
CA MET A 332 -38.73 -4.09 -34.89
C MET A 332 -39.92 -3.66 -34.04
N GLY A 333 -40.31 -2.39 -34.07
CA GLY A 333 -41.40 -1.89 -33.19
C GLY A 333 -41.09 -2.05 -31.70
N GLU A 334 -41.97 -2.73 -30.95
CA GLU A 334 -41.83 -2.99 -29.49
C GLU A 334 -41.12 -4.33 -29.18
N GLU A 335 -40.47 -4.96 -30.16
CA GLU A 335 -39.76 -6.21 -29.91
C GLU A 335 -38.51 -5.99 -29.01
N PRO A 336 -38.09 -7.01 -28.20
CA PRO A 336 -36.92 -6.89 -27.35
C PRO A 336 -35.65 -6.70 -28.20
N PRO A 337 -34.59 -6.05 -27.64
CA PRO A 337 -33.33 -5.85 -28.34
C PRO A 337 -32.70 -7.15 -28.80
N ILE A 338 -32.11 -7.15 -29.98
CA ILE A 338 -31.31 -8.26 -30.51
C ILE A 338 -29.94 -8.21 -29.82
N HIS A 339 -29.37 -9.39 -29.54
CA HIS A 339 -28.08 -9.56 -28.91
C HIS A 339 -27.05 -10.20 -29.84
N TRP A 340 -25.88 -9.62 -29.91
CA TRP A 340 -24.71 -10.18 -30.58
C TRP A 340 -23.59 -10.29 -29.60
N THR A 341 -22.80 -11.36 -29.65
CA THR A 341 -21.70 -11.60 -28.74
C THR A 341 -20.39 -11.83 -29.49
N LYS A 342 -19.29 -11.37 -28.91
CA LYS A 342 -17.93 -11.68 -29.37
C LYS A 342 -17.02 -11.97 -28.19
N SER A 343 -16.31 -13.09 -28.27
CA SER A 343 -15.28 -13.45 -27.29
C SER A 343 -13.97 -12.74 -27.61
N VAL A 344 -13.32 -12.24 -26.59
CA VAL A 344 -12.06 -11.51 -26.65
C VAL A 344 -11.07 -12.12 -25.66
N ASN A 345 -9.85 -12.41 -26.14
CA ASN A 345 -8.75 -12.89 -25.29
C ASN A 345 -7.65 -11.82 -25.28
N ILE A 346 -7.30 -11.32 -24.09
CA ILE A 346 -6.24 -10.31 -23.88
C ILE A 346 -5.00 -10.88 -23.19
N ARG A 347 -4.88 -12.21 -23.11
CA ARG A 347 -3.81 -12.92 -22.41
C ARG A 347 -3.78 -12.54 -20.92
N LYS A 348 -2.61 -12.60 -20.27
CA LYS A 348 -2.45 -12.14 -18.88
C LYS A 348 -2.15 -10.64 -18.86
N PRO A 349 -3.10 -9.78 -18.41
CA PRO A 349 -2.86 -8.36 -18.33
C PRO A 349 -2.15 -7.96 -17.05
N LEU A 350 -1.44 -6.84 -17.07
CA LEU A 350 -0.85 -6.18 -15.92
C LEU A 350 -0.09 -7.16 -14.98
N ILE A 351 -0.34 -7.03 -13.68
CA ILE A 351 0.33 -7.79 -12.62
C ILE A 351 0.10 -9.32 -12.71
N ALA A 352 -0.93 -9.79 -13.41
CA ALA A 352 -1.16 -11.21 -13.65
C ALA A 352 0.04 -11.90 -14.31
N ARG A 353 0.90 -11.16 -15.02
CA ARG A 353 2.14 -11.65 -15.63
C ARG A 353 3.21 -12.05 -14.62
N LEU A 354 3.10 -11.62 -13.36
CA LEU A 354 4.07 -11.94 -12.29
C LEU A 354 3.69 -13.18 -11.47
N ASP A 355 2.50 -13.76 -11.71
CA ASP A 355 2.03 -14.98 -11.05
C ASP A 355 2.15 -14.89 -9.50
N LEU A 356 1.68 -13.79 -8.89
CA LEU A 356 1.77 -13.56 -7.45
C LEU A 356 1.01 -14.58 -6.61
N HIS A 357 0.04 -15.31 -7.20
CA HIS A 357 -0.71 -16.39 -6.57
C HIS A 357 0.11 -17.68 -6.33
N ARG A 358 1.33 -17.76 -6.87
CA ARG A 358 2.21 -18.94 -6.71
C ARG A 358 2.50 -19.20 -5.23
N PRO A 359 2.66 -20.47 -4.81
CA PRO A 359 3.12 -20.78 -3.47
C PRO A 359 4.45 -20.08 -3.17
N VAL A 360 4.56 -19.52 -1.96
CA VAL A 360 5.80 -18.89 -1.51
C VAL A 360 6.95 -19.86 -1.64
N ARG A 361 8.04 -19.48 -2.30
CA ARG A 361 9.21 -20.33 -2.45
C ARG A 361 9.74 -20.67 -1.06
N ARG A 362 10.03 -21.95 -0.79
CA ARG A 362 10.57 -22.42 0.51
C ARG A 362 11.86 -21.70 0.96
N ASN A 363 12.54 -21.02 0.03
CA ASN A 363 13.75 -20.23 0.25
C ASN A 363 13.47 -18.72 0.27
N SER A 364 12.20 -18.29 0.42
CA SER A 364 11.91 -16.86 0.61
C SER A 364 12.59 -16.39 1.89
N CYS A 365 13.45 -15.37 1.79
CA CYS A 365 14.17 -14.79 2.92
C CYS A 365 13.21 -14.28 4.02
N LEU A 366 11.95 -13.99 3.66
CA LEU A 366 10.90 -13.58 4.60
C LEU A 366 10.44 -14.72 5.52
N GLN A 367 10.52 -15.99 5.10
CA GLN A 367 10.17 -17.15 5.94
C GLN A 367 11.25 -17.49 6.97
N THR A 368 12.53 -17.32 6.65
CA THR A 368 13.64 -17.67 7.55
C THR A 368 13.69 -16.81 8.82
N CYS A 369 13.04 -15.65 8.83
CA CYS A 369 13.02 -14.75 9.98
C CYS A 369 11.98 -15.15 11.06
N LEU A 370 11.04 -16.04 10.76
CA LEU A 370 9.91 -16.39 11.63
C LEU A 370 9.99 -17.79 12.23
N MET A 371 10.96 -18.66 11.79
CA MET A 371 11.08 -20.01 12.36
C MET A 371 11.93 -19.99 13.62
N PRO A 372 11.41 -20.47 14.77
CA PRO A 372 12.27 -20.76 15.92
C PRO A 372 13.24 -21.87 15.50
N HIS A 373 14.53 -21.66 15.73
CA HIS A 373 15.55 -22.69 15.51
C HIS A 373 15.21 -23.90 16.40
N SER A 374 14.62 -24.93 15.80
CA SER A 374 14.61 -26.25 16.41
C SER A 374 16.06 -26.76 16.42
N PRO A 375 16.58 -27.22 17.56
CA PRO A 375 17.93 -27.78 17.60
C PRO A 375 17.94 -29.03 16.72
N CYS A 376 18.73 -28.99 15.65
CA CYS A 376 19.02 -30.17 14.84
C CYS A 376 19.82 -31.14 15.68
N HIS A 377 19.18 -32.19 16.18
CA HIS A 377 19.87 -33.40 16.59
C HIS A 377 20.33 -34.12 15.33
N SER A 378 21.60 -33.98 14.99
CA SER A 378 22.29 -34.87 14.06
C SER A 378 22.88 -36.02 14.85
N PRO A 379 22.67 -37.29 14.49
CA PRO A 379 23.46 -38.37 15.01
C PRO A 379 24.84 -38.37 14.34
N GLY A 380 25.88 -38.35 15.16
CA GLY A 380 27.23 -38.40 14.68
C GLY A 380 27.67 -39.79 14.19
N PRO A 381 28.83 -39.87 13.58
CA PRO A 381 29.74 -40.96 13.88
C PRO A 381 31.10 -40.50 14.39
N GLU A 382 31.66 -41.36 15.19
CA GLU A 382 32.87 -41.30 15.96
C GLU A 382 34.16 -41.12 15.13
N HIS A 383 35.22 -40.73 15.91
CA HIS A 383 36.66 -40.83 15.71
C HIS A 383 37.42 -39.69 15.00
N HIS A 384 38.16 -38.88 15.69
CA HIS A 384 39.60 -39.03 16.03
C HIS A 384 40.13 -37.77 16.75
N ALA A 385 41.02 -38.05 17.70
CA ALA A 385 41.63 -37.20 18.64
C ALA A 385 42.69 -36.21 18.09
N HIS A 386 43.03 -35.23 18.95
CA HIS A 386 44.25 -34.39 19.09
C HIS A 386 44.18 -32.98 18.50
N LEU A 387 44.18 -31.98 19.33
CA LEU A 387 45.29 -31.23 19.92
C LEU A 387 44.78 -29.93 20.57
N TYR A 388 45.27 -29.70 21.77
CA TYR A 388 45.08 -28.54 22.62
C TYR A 388 45.52 -27.23 21.96
N HIS A 389 44.69 -26.17 22.06
CA HIS A 389 45.17 -24.82 22.35
C HIS A 389 44.13 -24.09 23.21
N GLN A 390 44.62 -23.63 24.38
CA GLN A 390 43.92 -22.89 25.40
C GLN A 390 43.47 -21.53 24.88
N ALA A 391 42.19 -21.17 25.12
CA ALA A 391 41.67 -19.80 25.07
C ALA A 391 41.76 -19.18 26.48
N PRO A 392 42.08 -17.89 26.60
CA PRO A 392 42.17 -17.24 27.91
C PRO A 392 40.79 -16.89 28.46
N ASP A 393 40.66 -17.19 29.73
CA ASP A 393 39.54 -16.92 30.64
C ASP A 393 39.40 -15.41 30.90
N TYR A 394 38.26 -14.81 30.50
CA TYR A 394 37.84 -13.46 30.85
C TYR A 394 36.63 -13.46 31.77
N SER A 395 36.70 -14.21 32.87
CA SER A 395 35.73 -14.12 33.95
C SER A 395 36.32 -13.41 35.17
N ARG A 396 36.58 -12.09 35.08
CA ARG A 396 36.77 -11.20 36.22
C ARG A 396 36.84 -9.76 35.74
N LEU A 397 35.72 -9.07 35.78
CA LEU A 397 35.63 -7.61 36.01
C LEU A 397 34.13 -7.20 36.02
N LEU A 398 33.46 -7.63 37.07
CA LEU A 398 32.22 -7.00 37.52
C LEU A 398 32.40 -6.68 39.02
N SER A 399 32.73 -5.45 39.34
CA SER A 399 32.52 -4.92 40.68
C SER A 399 32.32 -3.40 40.61
N GLN A 400 31.14 -3.04 41.02
CA GLN A 400 30.65 -1.88 41.75
C GLN A 400 30.23 -0.59 40.98
N PRO A 401 29.04 -0.09 41.31
CA PRO A 401 28.54 1.17 40.84
C PRO A 401 28.96 2.34 41.71
N HIS A 402 29.53 3.38 41.16
CA HIS A 402 29.68 4.66 41.84
C HIS A 402 28.38 5.48 41.69
N PHE A 403 27.73 5.68 42.84
CA PHE A 403 26.77 6.74 43.05
C PHE A 403 27.50 8.09 42.96
N LEU A 404 27.03 9.00 42.16
CA LEU A 404 27.35 10.41 42.23
C LEU A 404 26.11 11.17 42.72
N ASP A 405 26.25 11.75 43.88
CA ASP A 405 25.32 12.67 44.52
C ASP A 405 25.10 13.88 43.64
N VAL A 406 23.81 14.19 43.38
CA VAL A 406 23.41 15.48 42.83
C VAL A 406 22.93 16.35 43.96
N ALA A 407 23.69 17.42 44.21
CA ALA A 407 23.40 18.45 45.16
C ALA A 407 22.10 19.20 44.87
N GLU A 408 21.30 19.32 45.90
CA GLU A 408 20.14 20.23 45.98
C GLU A 408 20.56 21.68 45.82
N LEU A 409 19.80 22.47 45.10
CA LEU A 409 19.73 23.92 45.20
C LEU A 409 18.28 24.39 45.38
N PRO A 410 18.08 25.49 46.15
CA PRO A 410 16.89 25.66 46.93
C PRO A 410 15.75 26.42 46.23
N LEU A 411 14.55 26.13 46.74
CA LEU A 411 13.30 26.87 46.52
C LEU A 411 13.40 28.35 46.93
N GLY A 412 13.10 29.24 46.01
CA GLY A 412 12.76 30.63 46.26
C GLY A 412 11.28 30.90 46.03
N ALA A 413 10.64 31.25 47.11
CA ALA A 413 9.23 31.52 47.21
C ALA A 413 8.89 32.94 46.77
N VAL A 414 7.57 33.16 46.59
CA VAL A 414 6.75 34.37 46.81
C VAL A 414 6.25 35.11 45.58
N GLY A 415 4.91 35.23 45.54
CA GLY A 415 4.20 36.35 45.01
C GLY A 415 2.83 36.02 44.43
N GLY A 416 1.80 35.91 45.25
CA GLY A 416 0.42 35.88 44.85
C GLY A 416 -0.13 37.27 44.61
N CYS A 417 -1.16 37.33 43.78
CA CYS A 417 -2.26 38.33 43.72
C CYS A 417 -3.20 37.79 42.63
N GLY A 418 -4.46 37.48 42.83
CA GLY A 418 -5.51 38.29 43.35
C GLY A 418 -6.59 38.30 42.26
N MET A 419 -7.69 37.52 42.46
CA MET A 419 -8.90 37.61 41.63
C MET A 419 -9.55 38.98 41.77
N PRO A 420 -10.43 39.40 40.85
CA PRO A 420 -11.83 39.32 41.21
C PRO A 420 -12.78 38.82 40.09
N PHE A 421 -13.91 38.35 40.60
CA PHE A 421 -15.17 38.00 39.96
C PHE A 421 -15.76 39.14 39.11
N GLY A 422 -16.48 38.76 38.05
CA GLY A 422 -17.39 39.62 37.31
C GLY A 422 -18.42 38.79 36.56
N ASP A 423 -19.65 38.75 37.06
CA ASP A 423 -20.87 38.25 36.44
C ASP A 423 -21.20 39.01 35.12
N GLY A 424 -21.86 38.32 34.20
CA GLY A 424 -22.48 38.97 33.06
C GLY A 424 -23.05 38.05 31.99
N THR A 425 -24.23 37.47 32.24
CA THR A 425 -25.38 37.21 31.32
C THR A 425 -25.12 36.88 29.84
N SER A 426 -25.59 35.72 29.41
CA SER A 426 -25.97 35.32 28.04
C SER A 426 -26.91 36.31 27.32
N PRO A 427 -27.01 36.28 25.96
CA PRO A 427 -27.83 35.27 25.34
C PRO A 427 -27.42 34.78 23.93
N CYS A 428 -27.83 33.53 23.64
CA CYS A 428 -28.29 32.95 22.38
C CYS A 428 -27.72 33.43 21.04
N GLY A 429 -27.02 32.51 20.39
CA GLY A 429 -26.78 32.52 18.95
C GLY A 429 -26.55 31.07 18.47
N LEU A 430 -27.64 30.37 18.11
CA LEU A 430 -27.62 29.12 17.43
C LEU A 430 -26.99 29.26 16.04
N SER A 431 -25.81 28.71 15.81
CA SER A 431 -25.40 28.28 14.49
C SER A 431 -24.85 26.86 14.60
N SER A 432 -25.71 25.93 14.28
CA SER A 432 -25.40 24.51 14.13
C SER A 432 -24.55 24.30 12.87
N SER A 433 -23.25 24.18 13.04
CA SER A 433 -22.42 23.53 12.05
C SER A 433 -22.55 22.01 12.26
N PRO A 434 -22.86 21.21 11.22
CA PRO A 434 -22.87 19.77 11.37
C PRO A 434 -21.47 19.29 11.66
N GLY A 435 -21.24 18.83 12.87
CA GLY A 435 -20.02 18.16 13.28
C GLY A 435 -19.84 16.89 12.44
N ARG A 436 -18.81 16.90 11.61
CA ARG A 436 -18.34 15.68 10.93
C ARG A 436 -17.68 14.79 11.97
N PHE A 437 -18.32 13.68 12.26
CA PHE A 437 -17.76 12.65 13.13
C PHE A 437 -16.68 11.88 12.36
N SER A 438 -15.48 11.77 12.92
CA SER A 438 -14.49 10.80 12.51
C SER A 438 -14.82 9.47 13.18
N ILE A 439 -14.81 8.40 12.42
CA ILE A 439 -14.98 7.03 12.94
C ILE A 439 -13.57 6.45 13.12
N PRO A 440 -13.21 5.95 14.31
CA PRO A 440 -11.98 5.19 14.48
C PRO A 440 -12.03 3.94 13.59
N ILE A 441 -10.92 3.60 12.96
CA ILE A 441 -10.77 2.29 12.32
C ILE A 441 -10.56 1.29 13.44
N GLU A 442 -11.64 0.86 14.06
CA GLU A 442 -11.59 -0.23 15.02
C GLU A 442 -11.29 -1.52 14.28
N ALA A 443 -10.51 -2.40 14.91
CA ALA A 443 -10.39 -3.79 14.47
C ALA A 443 -11.78 -4.43 14.64
N SER A 444 -12.62 -4.34 13.59
CA SER A 444 -13.91 -5.00 13.59
C SER A 444 -13.71 -6.48 13.29
N ASP A 445 -14.56 -7.31 13.88
CA ASP A 445 -14.55 -8.76 13.69
C ASP A 445 -14.96 -9.19 12.26
N ASP A 446 -15.24 -8.23 11.37
CA ASP A 446 -15.67 -8.47 10.00
C ASP A 446 -14.47 -8.54 9.04
N ILE A 447 -14.25 -9.74 8.50
CA ILE A 447 -13.15 -10.22 7.66
C ILE A 447 -13.08 -9.54 6.25
N ASN A 448 -13.92 -8.54 5.95
CA ASN A 448 -14.07 -7.97 4.60
C ASN A 448 -13.54 -6.52 4.47
N GLU A 449 -12.43 -6.18 5.12
CA GLU A 449 -11.86 -4.85 5.02
C GLU A 449 -10.75 -4.78 3.97
N VAL A 450 -10.79 -3.75 3.14
CA VAL A 450 -9.83 -3.50 2.07
C VAL A 450 -8.46 -3.20 2.66
N GLN A 451 -7.47 -3.97 2.26
CA GLN A 451 -6.06 -3.70 2.52
C GLN A 451 -5.38 -3.20 1.25
N THR A 452 -4.56 -2.21 1.40
CA THR A 452 -3.81 -1.64 0.29
C THR A 452 -2.33 -1.73 0.56
N VAL A 453 -1.63 -2.53 -0.22
CA VAL A 453 -0.17 -2.58 -0.22
C VAL A 453 0.35 -1.78 -1.41
N PHE A 454 1.15 -0.79 -1.12
CA PHE A 454 1.77 0.05 -2.12
C PHE A 454 3.29 -0.14 -2.06
N ILE A 455 3.86 -0.70 -3.12
CA ILE A 455 5.28 -1.00 -3.21
C ILE A 455 5.90 -0.14 -4.30
N ASN A 456 6.79 0.77 -3.92
CA ASN A 456 7.50 1.64 -4.83
C ASN A 456 8.95 1.24 -5.04
N SER A 457 9.41 1.44 -6.24
CA SER A 457 10.80 1.24 -6.58
C SER A 457 11.40 2.45 -7.30
N LEU A 458 12.58 2.85 -6.89
CA LEU A 458 13.73 3.27 -7.66
C LEU A 458 13.83 4.74 -8.07
N GLN A 459 14.52 5.51 -7.26
CA GLN A 459 15.38 6.61 -7.75
C GLN A 459 16.85 6.22 -7.59
N LEU A 460 17.63 6.40 -8.65
CA LEU A 460 19.09 6.27 -8.63
C LEU A 460 19.70 7.58 -8.15
N GLN A 461 20.66 7.51 -7.24
CA GLN A 461 21.41 8.68 -6.80
C GLN A 461 22.65 8.95 -7.64
N PRO A 462 23.07 10.24 -7.77
CA PRO A 462 24.43 10.56 -8.13
C PRO A 462 25.39 10.18 -7.00
N GLN A 463 26.51 9.59 -7.35
CA GLN A 463 27.63 9.38 -6.43
C GLN A 463 28.32 10.72 -6.12
#